data_4f2c78235147df6c481611e95c6135e8
#
_entry.id   4f2c78235147df6c481611e95c6135e8
#
_cell.length_a   1.000
_cell.length_b   1.000
_cell.length_c   1.000
_cell.angle_alpha   90.00
_cell.angle_beta   90.00
_cell.angle_gamma   90.00
#
_symmetry.space_group_name_H-M   'P 1'
#
loop_
_entity.id
_entity.type
_entity.pdbx_description
1 polymer ?
#
loop_
_entity_poly.entity_id
_entity_poly.type
_entity_poly.pdbx_seq_one_letter_code
_entity_poly.pdbx_strand_id
1 'polypeptide(L)'
;AQITIASTKSMPHITDYEHGISAIDSGFGRPQLAAIHLIAEGDRAALVDTGSNASLPIVMQALKAKGLTPAQVEYVILTHIHLDHAGGAGALMQALPNARLTVHPRGVRHMVDPARLVAGTIAVYGEAQARRMYGDILPIPADRIVETPEGATIRLGERALTFLDTPGHARHHVCIRDDRSGHVFAGDMFGLSYRE
;
A
#
# COMPACT_ATOMS: atom_id res chain seq x y z
N ALA A 1 30.65 24.13 -17.21
CA ALA A 1 29.86 24.43 -16.01
C ALA A 1 29.06 23.18 -15.68
N GLN A 2 29.48 22.43 -14.66
CA GLN A 2 28.73 21.28 -14.14
C GLN A 2 27.61 21.81 -13.26
N ILE A 3 26.36 21.56 -13.69
CA ILE A 3 25.19 21.81 -12.84
C ILE A 3 25.08 20.62 -11.89
N THR A 4 25.54 20.79 -10.67
CA THR A 4 25.31 19.87 -9.56
C THR A 4 23.85 20.02 -9.14
N ILE A 5 22.98 19.13 -9.59
CA ILE A 5 21.63 19.02 -9.07
C ILE A 5 21.76 18.35 -7.70
N ALA A 6 21.78 19.14 -6.66
CA ALA A 6 21.63 18.66 -5.29
C ALA A 6 20.19 18.15 -5.13
N SER A 7 20.00 16.83 -5.28
CA SER A 7 18.77 16.16 -4.88
C SER A 7 18.71 16.17 -3.35
N THR A 8 18.15 17.21 -2.77
CA THR A 8 17.68 17.16 -1.39
C THR A 8 16.44 16.26 -1.36
N LYS A 9 16.65 14.94 -1.28
CA LYS A 9 15.56 14.03 -0.94
C LYS A 9 15.13 14.38 0.48
N SER A 10 14.06 15.16 0.62
CA SER A 10 13.42 15.39 1.90
C SER A 10 13.05 14.03 2.51
N MET A 11 13.25 13.90 3.82
CA MET A 11 12.80 12.71 4.55
C MET A 11 11.29 12.55 4.35
N PRO A 12 10.78 11.31 4.24
CA PRO A 12 9.35 11.08 4.13
C PRO A 12 8.63 11.64 5.36
N HIS A 13 7.45 12.19 5.15
CA HIS A 13 6.59 12.60 6.27
C HIS A 13 6.01 11.34 6.92
N ILE A 14 6.43 11.09 8.15
CA ILE A 14 6.01 9.92 8.94
C ILE A 14 5.37 10.41 10.23
N THR A 15 4.18 9.93 10.52
CA THR A 15 3.50 10.13 11.80
C THR A 15 3.48 8.81 12.56
N ASP A 16 4.05 8.81 13.76
CA ASP A 16 4.08 7.62 14.61
C ASP A 16 2.87 7.56 15.52
N TYR A 17 2.33 6.37 15.64
CA TYR A 17 1.28 5.99 16.57
C TYR A 17 1.79 4.95 17.55
N GLU A 18 0.97 4.62 18.55
CA GLU A 18 1.27 3.54 19.49
C GLU A 18 1.32 2.17 18.79
N HIS A 19 1.84 1.18 19.49
CA HIS A 19 1.91 -0.21 19.05
C HIS A 19 2.71 -0.47 17.75
N GLY A 20 3.72 0.35 17.46
CA GLY A 20 4.57 0.16 16.28
C GLY A 20 3.90 0.48 14.95
N ILE A 21 2.83 1.27 14.97
CA ILE A 21 2.13 1.74 13.77
C ILE A 21 2.68 3.11 13.37
N SER A 22 2.93 3.30 12.08
CA SER A 22 3.30 4.59 11.51
C SER A 22 2.52 4.86 10.24
N ALA A 23 2.03 6.09 10.05
CA ALA A 23 1.48 6.55 8.77
C ALA A 23 2.56 7.28 7.99
N ILE A 24 2.74 6.89 6.75
CA ILE A 24 3.71 7.44 5.80
C ILE A 24 2.91 8.16 4.72
N ASP A 25 3.19 9.44 4.47
CA ASP A 25 2.60 10.13 3.33
C ASP A 25 3.05 9.45 2.03
N SER A 26 2.10 8.97 1.24
CA SER A 26 2.38 8.26 -0.01
C SER A 26 2.99 9.15 -1.09
N GLY A 27 2.90 10.48 -0.93
CA GLY A 27 3.29 11.46 -1.94
C GLY A 27 2.35 11.52 -3.14
N PHE A 28 1.18 10.89 -3.07
CA PHE A 28 0.22 10.88 -4.17
C PHE A 28 -0.59 12.19 -4.24
N GLY A 29 -0.60 12.82 -5.41
CA GLY A 29 -1.39 14.01 -5.70
C GLY A 29 -0.95 15.25 -4.91
N ARG A 30 -1.25 15.32 -3.64
CA ARG A 30 -0.88 16.41 -2.73
C ARG A 30 -0.46 15.86 -1.36
N PRO A 31 0.28 16.63 -0.54
CA PRO A 31 0.68 16.17 0.79
C PRO A 31 -0.51 15.70 1.64
N GLN A 32 -0.32 14.57 2.31
CA GLN A 32 -1.29 13.96 3.22
C GLN A 32 -2.66 13.61 2.60
N LEU A 33 -2.69 13.34 1.28
CA LEU A 33 -3.91 12.88 0.62
C LEU A 33 -4.17 11.39 0.86
N ALA A 34 -3.13 10.58 0.74
CA ALA A 34 -3.20 9.14 0.97
C ALA A 34 -2.03 8.68 1.82
N ALA A 35 -2.26 7.77 2.73
CA ALA A 35 -1.25 7.21 3.62
C ALA A 35 -0.96 5.75 3.29
N ILE A 36 0.31 5.37 3.46
CA ILE A 36 0.76 3.99 3.56
C ILE A 36 1.03 3.76 5.03
N HIS A 37 0.46 2.72 5.63
CA HIS A 37 0.76 2.42 7.02
C HIS A 37 1.82 1.33 7.12
N LEU A 38 2.78 1.56 8.01
CA LEU A 38 3.78 0.57 8.41
C LEU A 38 3.38 0.01 9.77
N ILE A 39 3.36 -1.30 9.89
CA ILE A 39 3.20 -2.04 11.14
C ILE A 39 4.52 -2.72 11.42
N ALA A 40 5.17 -2.36 12.53
CA ALA A 40 6.39 -3.01 13.01
C ALA A 40 6.06 -3.90 14.22
N GLU A 41 6.49 -5.16 14.17
CA GLU A 41 6.31 -6.15 15.23
C GLU A 41 7.62 -6.91 15.46
N GLY A 42 8.41 -6.43 16.43
CA GLY A 42 9.76 -6.95 16.66
C GLY A 42 10.65 -6.71 15.43
N ASP A 43 11.17 -7.80 14.87
CA ASP A 43 12.01 -7.82 13.66
C ASP A 43 11.21 -8.01 12.35
N ARG A 44 9.88 -7.93 12.41
CA ARG A 44 8.95 -8.15 11.30
C ARG A 44 8.18 -6.88 10.98
N ALA A 45 7.75 -6.75 9.74
CA ALA A 45 6.94 -5.61 9.32
C ALA A 45 5.86 -6.01 8.31
N ALA A 46 4.81 -5.19 8.25
CA ALA A 46 3.82 -5.21 7.20
C ALA A 46 3.53 -3.78 6.72
N LEU A 47 3.14 -3.64 5.46
CA LEU A 47 2.67 -2.40 4.88
C LEU A 47 1.18 -2.52 4.58
N VAL A 48 0.40 -1.49 4.90
CA VAL A 48 -1.00 -1.39 4.49
C VAL A 48 -1.11 -0.29 3.44
N ASP A 49 -1.56 -0.67 2.26
CA ASP A 49 -1.55 0.06 1.01
C ASP A 49 -0.14 0.39 0.48
N THR A 50 -0.04 0.88 -0.74
CA THR A 50 1.24 1.03 -1.44
C THR A 50 1.42 2.39 -2.10
N GLY A 51 0.35 3.18 -2.19
CA GLY A 51 0.37 4.36 -3.05
C GLY A 51 0.53 3.99 -4.52
N SER A 52 1.17 4.85 -5.28
CA SER A 52 1.57 4.62 -6.67
C SER A 52 3.03 4.14 -6.76
N ASN A 53 3.52 3.88 -7.97
CA ASN A 53 4.95 3.54 -8.18
C ASN A 53 5.91 4.63 -7.67
N ALA A 54 5.49 5.90 -7.68
CA ALA A 54 6.29 7.00 -7.14
C ALA A 54 6.49 6.90 -5.62
N SER A 55 5.67 6.13 -4.92
CA SER A 55 5.77 5.92 -3.48
C SER A 55 6.86 4.92 -3.07
N LEU A 56 7.36 4.09 -4.01
CA LEU A 56 8.40 3.08 -3.70
C LEU A 56 9.63 3.67 -2.97
N PRO A 57 10.28 4.74 -3.46
CA PRO A 57 11.43 5.32 -2.77
C PRO A 57 11.07 5.91 -1.39
N ILE A 58 9.83 6.39 -1.22
CA ILE A 58 9.31 6.89 0.05
C ILE A 58 9.23 5.74 1.07
N VAL A 59 8.64 4.61 0.67
CA VAL A 59 8.55 3.40 1.51
C VAL A 59 9.93 2.90 1.90
N MET A 60 10.89 2.81 0.94
CA MET A 60 12.24 2.36 1.24
C MET A 60 12.96 3.28 2.24
N GLN A 61 12.77 4.59 2.13
CA GLN A 61 13.32 5.55 3.09
C GLN A 61 12.65 5.42 4.47
N ALA A 62 11.33 5.20 4.50
CA ALA A 62 10.59 5.00 5.75
C ALA A 62 11.04 3.73 6.47
N LEU A 63 11.19 2.60 5.77
CA LEU A 63 11.75 1.37 6.34
C LEU A 63 13.13 1.63 6.96
N LYS A 64 14.02 2.27 6.21
CA LYS A 64 15.35 2.64 6.71
C LYS A 64 15.30 3.54 7.95
N ALA A 65 14.42 4.54 7.96
CA ALA A 65 14.24 5.44 9.10
C ALA A 65 13.74 4.71 10.35
N LYS A 66 13.02 3.60 10.17
CA LYS A 66 12.53 2.71 11.24
C LYS A 66 13.50 1.59 11.60
N GLY A 67 14.70 1.57 11.01
CA GLY A 67 15.68 0.52 11.25
C GLY A 67 15.31 -0.84 10.67
N LEU A 68 14.39 -0.86 9.68
CA LEU A 68 13.91 -2.06 9.03
C LEU A 68 14.56 -2.23 7.65
N THR A 69 14.76 -3.46 7.27
CA THR A 69 15.21 -3.87 5.92
C THR A 69 14.03 -4.35 5.08
N PRO A 70 14.12 -4.30 3.74
CA PRO A 70 13.09 -4.88 2.87
C PRO A 70 12.79 -6.36 3.13
N ALA A 71 13.78 -7.13 3.57
CA ALA A 71 13.61 -8.56 3.84
C ALA A 71 12.78 -8.86 5.11
N GLN A 72 12.58 -7.88 5.98
CA GLN A 72 11.77 -8.00 7.20
C GLN A 72 10.27 -7.72 6.94
N VAL A 73 9.92 -7.23 5.76
CA VAL A 73 8.52 -7.03 5.39
C VAL A 73 7.92 -8.38 4.95
N GLU A 74 6.97 -8.86 5.73
CA GLU A 74 6.30 -10.16 5.49
C GLU A 74 5.00 -10.01 4.69
N TYR A 75 4.33 -8.85 4.80
CA TYR A 75 3.07 -8.60 4.11
C TYR A 75 3.02 -7.21 3.49
N VAL A 76 2.44 -7.15 2.30
CA VAL A 76 1.87 -5.96 1.71
C VAL A 76 0.36 -6.18 1.68
N ILE A 77 -0.38 -5.39 2.43
CA ILE A 77 -1.81 -5.55 2.68
C ILE A 77 -2.56 -4.49 1.89
N LEU A 78 -3.49 -4.88 1.03
CA LEU A 78 -4.31 -3.92 0.29
C LEU A 78 -5.68 -3.79 0.94
N THR A 79 -6.08 -2.55 1.23
CA THR A 79 -7.46 -2.25 1.62
C THR A 79 -8.40 -2.43 0.43
N HIS A 80 -7.97 -2.03 -0.74
CA HIS A 80 -8.66 -2.22 -2.02
C HIS A 80 -7.69 -2.00 -3.20
N ILE A 81 -8.15 -2.16 -4.45
CA ILE A 81 -7.27 -2.15 -5.61
C ILE A 81 -7.35 -0.88 -6.47
N HIS A 82 -7.85 0.25 -5.98
CA HIS A 82 -7.67 1.51 -6.67
C HIS A 82 -6.19 1.89 -6.71
N LEU A 83 -5.75 2.57 -7.79
CA LEU A 83 -4.33 2.70 -8.09
C LEU A 83 -3.57 3.69 -7.19
N ASP A 84 -4.26 4.54 -6.47
CA ASP A 84 -3.70 5.37 -5.41
C ASP A 84 -3.41 4.60 -4.11
N HIS A 85 -3.95 3.37 -3.98
CA HIS A 85 -3.69 2.42 -2.90
C HIS A 85 -2.85 1.22 -3.34
N ALA A 86 -3.10 0.69 -4.53
CA ALA A 86 -2.49 -0.54 -5.03
C ALA A 86 -1.54 -0.36 -6.22
N GLY A 87 -1.41 0.86 -6.74
CA GLY A 87 -0.61 1.11 -7.95
C GLY A 87 0.87 0.77 -7.81
N GLY A 88 1.42 0.94 -6.61
CA GLY A 88 2.81 0.60 -6.29
C GLY A 88 3.03 -0.88 -5.90
N ALA A 89 1.97 -1.70 -5.80
CA ALA A 89 2.07 -3.04 -5.24
C ALA A 89 3.06 -3.94 -5.99
N GLY A 90 3.00 -3.97 -7.33
CA GLY A 90 3.92 -4.79 -8.12
C GLY A 90 5.39 -4.40 -7.95
N ALA A 91 5.68 -3.10 -7.96
CA ALA A 91 7.05 -2.59 -7.75
C ALA A 91 7.54 -2.86 -6.31
N LEU A 92 6.69 -2.68 -5.31
CA LEU A 92 7.01 -3.02 -3.92
C LEU A 92 7.28 -4.52 -3.77
N MET A 93 6.43 -5.38 -4.33
CA MET A 93 6.63 -6.83 -4.26
C MET A 93 7.94 -7.30 -4.90
N GLN A 94 8.45 -6.61 -5.91
CA GLN A 94 9.77 -6.88 -6.47
C GLN A 94 10.90 -6.46 -5.51
N ALA A 95 10.71 -5.36 -4.77
CA ALA A 95 11.71 -4.84 -3.84
C ALA A 95 11.68 -5.53 -2.46
N LEU A 96 10.60 -6.24 -2.13
CA LEU A 96 10.36 -6.89 -0.83
C LEU A 96 10.40 -8.42 -1.02
N PRO A 97 11.57 -9.07 -0.90
CA PRO A 97 11.78 -10.45 -1.35
C PRO A 97 10.94 -11.48 -0.59
N ASN A 98 10.63 -11.22 0.68
CA ASN A 98 9.91 -12.15 1.57
C ASN A 98 8.42 -11.81 1.69
N ALA A 99 7.97 -10.69 1.14
CA ALA A 99 6.60 -10.24 1.32
C ALA A 99 5.61 -11.09 0.52
N ARG A 100 4.42 -11.26 1.08
CA ARG A 100 3.22 -11.76 0.40
C ARG A 100 2.20 -10.64 0.32
N LEU A 101 1.52 -10.53 -0.82
CA LEU A 101 0.43 -9.58 -0.99
C LEU A 101 -0.85 -10.18 -0.43
N THR A 102 -1.58 -9.44 0.41
CA THR A 102 -2.95 -9.80 0.79
C THR A 102 -3.95 -8.91 0.05
N VAL A 103 -4.99 -9.50 -0.47
CA VAL A 103 -6.03 -8.79 -1.21
C VAL A 103 -7.36 -9.53 -1.14
N HIS A 104 -8.46 -8.79 -1.13
CA HIS A 104 -9.80 -9.35 -1.26
C HIS A 104 -9.90 -10.27 -2.51
N PRO A 105 -10.61 -11.43 -2.46
CA PRO A 105 -10.67 -12.39 -3.58
C PRO A 105 -11.04 -11.77 -4.93
N ARG A 106 -11.92 -10.77 -4.94
CA ARG A 106 -12.30 -10.04 -6.18
C ARG A 106 -11.16 -9.24 -6.80
N GLY A 107 -10.13 -8.90 -6.02
CA GLY A 107 -8.96 -8.14 -6.47
C GLY A 107 -7.87 -9.00 -7.08
N VAL A 108 -7.78 -10.28 -6.72
CA VAL A 108 -6.65 -11.18 -7.07
C VAL A 108 -6.32 -11.15 -8.55
N ARG A 109 -7.31 -11.38 -9.42
CA ARG A 109 -7.10 -11.43 -10.87
C ARG A 109 -6.47 -10.15 -11.43
N HIS A 110 -6.74 -9.00 -10.83
CA HIS A 110 -6.24 -7.70 -11.26
C HIS A 110 -4.84 -7.43 -10.76
N MET A 111 -4.40 -8.11 -9.70
CA MET A 111 -3.01 -8.06 -9.22
C MET A 111 -2.13 -9.03 -10.01
N VAL A 112 -2.68 -10.18 -10.41
CA VAL A 112 -1.98 -11.15 -11.28
C VAL A 112 -1.87 -10.63 -12.71
N ASP A 113 -2.95 -10.07 -13.24
CA ASP A 113 -2.99 -9.44 -14.58
C ASP A 113 -3.67 -8.07 -14.50
N PRO A 114 -2.89 -6.99 -14.43
CA PRO A 114 -3.42 -5.64 -14.28
C PRO A 114 -3.97 -5.03 -15.59
N ALA A 115 -3.94 -5.73 -16.71
CA ALA A 115 -4.30 -5.15 -18.02
C ALA A 115 -5.69 -4.49 -18.02
N ARG A 116 -6.70 -5.12 -17.42
CA ARG A 116 -8.06 -4.56 -17.32
C ARG A 116 -8.14 -3.34 -16.39
N LEU A 117 -7.38 -3.36 -15.31
CA LEU A 117 -7.31 -2.25 -14.35
C LEU A 117 -6.67 -1.03 -15.02
N VAL A 118 -5.57 -1.25 -15.74
CA VAL A 118 -4.88 -0.22 -16.54
C VAL A 118 -5.80 0.34 -17.62
N ALA A 119 -6.47 -0.54 -18.39
CA ALA A 119 -7.39 -0.11 -19.44
C ALA A 119 -8.55 0.74 -18.88
N GLY A 120 -9.12 0.35 -17.72
CA GLY A 120 -10.15 1.12 -17.04
C GLY A 120 -9.67 2.51 -16.61
N THR A 121 -8.44 2.60 -16.09
CA THR A 121 -7.82 3.86 -15.67
C THR A 121 -7.55 4.76 -16.88
N ILE A 122 -7.04 4.20 -17.98
CA ILE A 122 -6.81 4.92 -19.23
C ILE A 122 -8.13 5.46 -19.81
N ALA A 123 -9.21 4.69 -19.73
CA ALA A 123 -10.54 5.13 -20.22
C ALA A 123 -11.06 6.35 -19.47
N VAL A 124 -10.70 6.51 -18.18
CA VAL A 124 -11.11 7.64 -17.33
C VAL A 124 -10.21 8.86 -17.53
N TYR A 125 -8.90 8.67 -17.48
CA TYR A 125 -7.92 9.77 -17.41
C TYR A 125 -7.19 10.04 -18.73
N GLY A 126 -7.27 9.14 -19.71
CA GLY A 126 -6.40 9.10 -20.87
C GLY A 126 -5.01 8.52 -20.56
N GLU A 127 -4.33 7.97 -21.57
CA GLU A 127 -3.07 7.24 -21.38
C GLU A 127 -1.96 8.09 -20.76
N ALA A 128 -1.75 9.29 -21.26
CA ALA A 128 -0.68 10.18 -20.78
C ALA A 128 -0.87 10.56 -19.30
N GLN A 129 -2.12 10.84 -18.89
CA GLN A 129 -2.43 11.19 -17.50
C GLN A 129 -2.32 9.97 -16.59
N ALA A 130 -2.84 8.81 -17.00
CA ALA A 130 -2.77 7.57 -16.24
C ALA A 130 -1.31 7.17 -15.97
N ARG A 131 -0.44 7.22 -16.99
CA ARG A 131 1.01 6.95 -16.84
C ARG A 131 1.70 7.94 -15.92
N ARG A 132 1.36 9.21 -16.01
CA ARG A 132 1.94 10.24 -15.14
C ARG A 132 1.56 10.06 -13.67
N MET A 133 0.31 9.66 -13.39
CA MET A 133 -0.20 9.49 -12.04
C MET A 133 0.29 8.20 -11.37
N TYR A 134 0.33 7.10 -12.13
CA TYR A 134 0.51 5.77 -11.54
C TYR A 134 1.75 5.04 -12.03
N GLY A 135 2.37 5.47 -13.13
CA GLY A 135 3.47 4.75 -13.76
C GLY A 135 3.02 3.44 -14.42
N ASP A 136 3.94 2.48 -14.54
CA ASP A 136 3.64 1.16 -15.08
C ASP A 136 3.17 0.23 -13.96
N ILE A 137 1.96 -0.29 -14.10
CA ILE A 137 1.39 -1.22 -13.12
C ILE A 137 1.91 -2.63 -13.41
N LEU A 138 2.69 -3.16 -12.49
CA LEU A 138 3.38 -4.43 -12.66
C LEU A 138 2.54 -5.60 -12.11
N PRO A 139 2.51 -6.75 -12.81
CA PRO A 139 1.85 -7.96 -12.32
C PRO A 139 2.58 -8.55 -11.13
N ILE A 140 1.83 -9.27 -10.29
CA ILE A 140 2.34 -9.97 -9.12
C ILE A 140 2.15 -11.48 -9.31
N PRO A 141 3.20 -12.31 -9.10
CA PRO A 141 3.08 -13.75 -9.18
C PRO A 141 1.98 -14.28 -8.26
N ALA A 142 1.12 -15.17 -8.78
CA ALA A 142 -0.03 -15.67 -8.05
C ALA A 142 0.34 -16.41 -6.76
N ASP A 143 1.49 -17.09 -6.72
CA ASP A 143 2.03 -17.79 -5.56
C ASP A 143 2.46 -16.86 -4.42
N ARG A 144 2.60 -15.57 -4.69
CA ARG A 144 2.89 -14.53 -3.70
C ARG A 144 1.64 -13.80 -3.21
N ILE A 145 0.44 -14.19 -3.66
CA ILE A 145 -0.82 -13.57 -3.28
C ILE A 145 -1.55 -14.46 -2.27
N VAL A 146 -2.07 -13.83 -1.23
CA VAL A 146 -2.94 -14.43 -0.21
C VAL A 146 -4.32 -13.81 -0.35
N GLU A 147 -5.32 -14.62 -0.62
CA GLU A 147 -6.72 -14.17 -0.61
C GLU A 147 -7.19 -13.96 0.82
N THR A 148 -7.80 -12.81 1.07
CA THR A 148 -8.33 -12.45 2.39
C THR A 148 -9.82 -12.12 2.28
N PRO A 149 -10.69 -13.16 2.28
CA PRO A 149 -12.13 -13.00 2.36
C PRO A 149 -12.56 -12.50 3.75
N GLU A 150 -13.84 -12.20 3.91
CA GLU A 150 -14.46 -11.82 5.19
C GLU A 150 -14.02 -12.74 6.34
N GLY A 151 -13.55 -12.14 7.43
CA GLY A 151 -13.12 -12.84 8.63
C GLY A 151 -11.75 -13.52 8.52
N ALA A 152 -11.07 -13.46 7.37
CA ALA A 152 -9.71 -13.98 7.24
C ALA A 152 -8.78 -13.28 8.24
N THR A 153 -7.78 -14.03 8.71
CA THR A 153 -6.78 -13.50 9.65
C THR A 153 -5.39 -13.90 9.19
N ILE A 154 -4.46 -12.95 9.19
CA ILE A 154 -3.03 -13.21 9.04
C ILE A 154 -2.31 -12.91 10.36
N ARG A 155 -1.09 -13.43 10.50
CA ARG A 155 -0.25 -13.15 11.67
C ARG A 155 1.05 -12.49 11.24
N LEU A 156 1.36 -11.41 11.93
CA LEU A 156 2.67 -10.75 11.89
C LEU A 156 3.32 -10.99 13.27
N GLY A 157 4.14 -12.04 13.38
CA GLY A 157 4.57 -12.51 14.69
C GLY A 157 3.38 -12.92 15.56
N GLU A 158 3.29 -12.34 16.76
CA GLU A 158 2.17 -12.58 17.70
C GLU A 158 0.93 -11.71 17.41
N ARG A 159 1.05 -10.73 16.50
CA ARG A 159 -0.03 -9.81 16.14
C ARG A 159 -0.96 -10.44 15.12
N ALA A 160 -2.24 -10.49 15.41
CA ALA A 160 -3.27 -10.93 14.48
C ALA A 160 -3.90 -9.71 13.78
N LEU A 161 -4.06 -9.82 12.47
CA LEU A 161 -4.71 -8.81 11.62
C LEU A 161 -5.91 -9.48 10.95
N THR A 162 -7.12 -9.02 11.27
CA THR A 162 -8.38 -9.60 10.78
C THR A 162 -9.00 -8.72 9.71
N PHE A 163 -9.40 -9.32 8.59
CA PHE A 163 -9.99 -8.68 7.44
C PHE A 163 -11.51 -8.66 7.55
N LEU A 164 -12.10 -7.49 7.33
CA LEU A 164 -13.53 -7.26 7.39
C LEU A 164 -14.00 -6.71 6.05
N ASP A 165 -14.92 -7.38 5.37
CA ASP A 165 -15.49 -6.88 4.13
C ASP A 165 -16.28 -5.60 4.39
N THR A 166 -15.92 -4.54 3.69
CA THR A 166 -16.56 -3.23 3.79
C THR A 166 -16.91 -2.69 2.41
N PRO A 167 -17.78 -3.41 1.66
CA PRO A 167 -18.20 -2.97 0.34
C PRO A 167 -18.98 -1.65 0.43
N GLY A 168 -18.70 -0.74 -0.48
CA GLY A 168 -19.30 0.59 -0.55
C GLY A 168 -18.53 1.41 -1.57
N HIS A 169 -17.41 1.98 -1.15
CA HIS A 169 -16.46 2.67 -2.03
C HIS A 169 -15.99 1.75 -3.19
N ALA A 170 -15.67 0.51 -2.88
CA ALA A 170 -15.35 -0.53 -3.85
C ALA A 170 -15.89 -1.90 -3.40
N ARG A 171 -16.25 -2.78 -4.36
CA ARG A 171 -16.75 -4.12 -4.07
C ARG A 171 -15.67 -5.08 -3.52
N HIS A 172 -14.43 -4.68 -3.56
CA HIS A 172 -13.24 -5.40 -3.08
C HIS A 172 -12.57 -4.67 -1.93
N HIS A 173 -13.29 -3.77 -1.26
CA HIS A 173 -12.79 -3.01 -0.14
C HIS A 173 -12.88 -3.82 1.15
N VAL A 174 -11.80 -3.81 1.93
CA VAL A 174 -11.73 -4.39 3.28
C VAL A 174 -11.17 -3.37 4.26
N CYS A 175 -11.64 -3.40 5.47
CA CYS A 175 -10.95 -2.83 6.61
C CYS A 175 -10.12 -3.90 7.29
N ILE A 176 -8.99 -3.54 7.85
CA ILE A 176 -8.11 -4.46 8.57
C ILE A 176 -8.10 -4.05 10.04
N ARG A 177 -8.61 -4.93 10.92
CA ARG A 177 -8.55 -4.74 12.37
C ARG A 177 -7.27 -5.34 12.92
N ASP A 178 -6.53 -4.54 13.66
CA ASP A 178 -5.39 -4.98 14.44
C ASP A 178 -5.87 -5.41 15.83
N ASP A 179 -5.83 -6.69 16.11
CA ASP A 179 -6.32 -7.24 17.37
C ASP A 179 -5.46 -6.84 18.59
N ARG A 180 -4.22 -6.40 18.37
CA ARG A 180 -3.33 -5.94 19.44
C ARG A 180 -3.64 -4.54 19.93
N SER A 181 -3.81 -3.61 18.99
CA SER A 181 -4.05 -2.19 19.30
C SER A 181 -5.52 -1.82 19.34
N GLY A 182 -6.40 -2.63 18.73
CA GLY A 182 -7.80 -2.28 18.50
C GLY A 182 -7.99 -1.27 17.36
N HIS A 183 -6.90 -0.82 16.70
CA HIS A 183 -6.99 0.08 15.56
C HIS A 183 -7.55 -0.63 14.33
N VAL A 184 -8.13 0.17 13.45
CA VAL A 184 -8.65 -0.29 12.15
C VAL A 184 -8.03 0.53 11.04
N PHE A 185 -7.39 -0.15 10.08
CA PHE A 185 -6.95 0.46 8.83
C PHE A 185 -8.16 0.49 7.90
N ALA A 186 -8.75 1.65 7.77
CA ALA A 186 -10.09 1.81 7.19
C ALA A 186 -10.09 2.07 5.68
N GLY A 187 -8.92 2.32 5.06
CA GLY A 187 -8.86 2.72 3.66
C GLY A 187 -9.82 3.88 3.37
N ASP A 188 -10.59 3.76 2.31
CA ASP A 188 -11.54 4.79 1.86
C ASP A 188 -12.99 4.55 2.34
N MET A 189 -13.17 3.74 3.41
CA MET A 189 -14.50 3.40 3.91
C MET A 189 -15.32 4.62 4.32
N PHE A 190 -14.67 5.61 4.95
CA PHE A 190 -15.34 6.83 5.43
C PHE A 190 -15.30 7.97 4.42
N GLY A 191 -14.86 7.70 3.19
CA GLY A 191 -14.71 8.69 2.13
C GLY A 191 -13.51 9.60 2.35
N LEU A 192 -13.40 10.61 1.49
CA LEU A 192 -12.34 11.61 1.51
C LEU A 192 -12.87 12.92 2.08
N SER A 193 -12.14 13.52 3.01
CA SER A 193 -12.40 14.88 3.46
C SER A 193 -11.52 15.84 2.66
N TYR A 194 -12.13 16.63 1.80
CA TYR A 194 -11.44 17.74 1.16
C TYR A 194 -11.56 18.98 2.03
N ARG A 195 -10.44 19.60 2.35
CA ARG A 195 -10.46 20.98 2.88
C ARG A 195 -10.74 21.88 1.68
N GLU A 196 -11.83 22.65 1.75
CA GLU A 196 -12.14 23.74 0.83
C GLU A 196 -11.07 24.84 0.91
#